data_7ef6f0b7ffe82e7c6262285522a60453
#
_entry.id   7ef6f0b7ffe82e7c6262285522a60453
#
_cell.length_a   1.000
_cell.length_b   1.000
_cell.length_c   1.000
_cell.angle_alpha   90.00
_cell.angle_beta   90.00
_cell.angle_gamma   90.00
#
_symmetry.space_group_name_H-M   'P 1'
#
loop_
_entity.id
_entity.type
_entity.pdbx_description
1 polymer ?
#
loop_
_entity_poly.entity_id
_entity_poly.type
_entity_poly.pdbx_seq_one_letter_code
_entity_poly.pdbx_strand_id
1 'polypeptide(L)'
;MNLVIAKLHEAQLRKDLPEFRPGDTVRVNVRLKEGEGEKEKERLQAFEGVVISKKGRASGATFTVRRVSFGVGIERIFPLHSPSISSIEVVGKGKVRRARLYYLRELRGKAARIKRAAREEAPAAAAAAAGTETKA
;
A
#
# COMPACT_ATOMS: atom_id res chain seq x y z
N MET A 1 -3.55 27.93 -1.33
CA MET A 1 -2.18 27.37 -1.36
C MET A 1 -1.31 28.14 -2.33
N ASN A 2 -0.07 28.36 -1.96
CA ASN A 2 0.87 29.08 -2.82
C ASN A 2 1.17 28.24 -4.06
N LEU A 3 1.25 28.89 -5.22
CA LEU A 3 1.52 28.19 -6.47
C LEU A 3 2.87 27.50 -6.47
N VAL A 4 3.86 28.05 -5.81
CA VAL A 4 5.19 27.45 -5.73
C VAL A 4 5.11 26.13 -4.96
N ILE A 5 4.38 26.14 -3.86
CA ILE A 5 4.20 24.94 -3.04
C ILE A 5 3.42 23.87 -3.81
N ALA A 6 2.41 24.31 -4.56
CA ALA A 6 1.62 23.38 -5.36
C ALA A 6 2.48 22.68 -6.42
N LYS A 7 3.37 23.43 -7.07
CA LYS A 7 4.25 22.84 -8.07
C LYS A 7 5.25 21.87 -7.47
N LEU A 8 5.75 22.17 -6.27
CA LEU A 8 6.65 21.28 -5.58
C LEU A 8 5.95 19.96 -5.23
N HIS A 9 4.70 20.06 -4.80
CA HIS A 9 3.93 18.86 -4.47
C HIS A 9 3.69 18.01 -5.72
N GLU A 10 3.36 18.63 -6.83
CA GLU A 10 3.16 17.89 -8.07
C GLU A 10 4.41 17.15 -8.52
N ALA A 11 5.57 17.78 -8.35
CA ALA A 11 6.83 17.16 -8.73
C ALA A 11 7.14 15.93 -7.90
N GLN A 12 6.61 15.86 -6.68
CA GLN A 12 6.86 14.74 -5.78
C GLN A 12 5.86 13.60 -5.93
N LEU A 13 4.81 13.80 -6.71
CA LEU A 13 3.80 12.76 -6.89
C LEU A 13 4.33 11.61 -7.72
N ARG A 14 4.00 10.40 -7.29
CA ARG A 14 4.33 9.20 -8.05
C ARG A 14 3.14 8.81 -8.90
N LYS A 15 3.41 8.36 -10.11
CA LYS A 15 2.37 7.96 -11.04
C LYS A 15 2.31 6.46 -11.24
N ASP A 16 3.26 5.75 -10.67
CA ASP A 16 3.38 4.30 -10.82
C ASP A 16 2.68 3.50 -9.72
N LEU A 17 1.79 4.15 -8.99
CA LEU A 17 1.10 3.51 -7.88
C LEU A 17 -0.19 2.83 -8.34
N PRO A 18 -0.49 1.64 -7.81
CA PRO A 18 -1.74 0.98 -8.12
C PRO A 18 -2.88 1.66 -7.37
N GLU A 19 -4.08 1.43 -7.84
CA GLU A 19 -5.26 1.94 -7.16
C GLU A 19 -5.75 0.91 -6.16
N PHE A 20 -5.88 1.31 -4.91
CA PHE A 20 -6.37 0.43 -3.86
C PHE A 20 -7.21 1.22 -2.86
N ARG A 21 -8.01 0.50 -2.09
CA ARG A 21 -8.92 1.07 -1.09
C ARG A 21 -8.70 0.42 0.26
N PRO A 22 -9.19 1.05 1.34
CA PRO A 22 -9.20 0.37 2.64
C PRO A 22 -9.95 -0.96 2.51
N GLY A 23 -9.40 -1.99 3.10
CA GLY A 23 -9.94 -3.34 2.98
C GLY A 23 -9.18 -4.21 2.00
N ASP A 24 -8.40 -3.62 1.12
CA ASP A 24 -7.60 -4.38 0.17
C ASP A 24 -6.33 -4.87 0.86
N THR A 25 -5.86 -6.03 0.43
CA THR A 25 -4.60 -6.58 0.92
C THR A 25 -3.50 -6.13 -0.05
N VAL A 26 -2.48 -5.49 0.49
CA VAL A 26 -1.38 -4.99 -0.32
C VAL A 26 -0.06 -5.48 0.22
N ARG A 27 0.92 -5.54 -0.67
CA ARG A 27 2.30 -5.82 -0.29
C ARG A 27 3.11 -4.58 -0.63
N VAL A 28 3.69 -3.97 0.38
CA VAL A 28 4.52 -2.78 0.22
C VAL A 28 5.97 -3.20 0.28
N ASN A 29 6.71 -2.96 -0.79
CA ASN A 29 8.13 -3.27 -0.83
C ASN A 29 8.89 -2.02 -0.43
N VAL A 30 9.51 -2.06 0.73
CA VAL A 30 10.21 -0.92 1.31
C VAL A 30 11.70 -1.06 1.11
N ARG A 31 12.35 0.03 0.70
CA ARG A 31 13.79 0.05 0.57
C ARG A 31 14.41 0.37 1.91
N LEU A 32 15.29 -0.49 2.36
CA LEU A 32 16.03 -0.27 3.60
C LEU A 32 17.49 -0.08 3.24
N LYS A 33 18.10 0.90 3.87
CA LYS A 33 19.52 1.13 3.71
C LYS A 33 20.20 0.71 5.00
N GLU A 34 21.14 -0.19 4.88
CA GLU A 34 21.88 -0.69 6.02
C GLU A 34 23.37 -0.44 5.83
N GLY A 35 24.06 -0.14 6.92
CA GLY A 35 25.48 0.11 6.89
C GLY A 35 25.80 1.59 6.92
N GLU A 36 27.07 1.89 7.02
CA GLU A 36 27.55 3.27 7.07
C GLU A 36 28.60 3.51 6.00
N GLY A 37 28.57 4.69 5.44
CA GLY A 37 29.57 5.11 4.47
C GLY A 37 29.56 4.25 3.22
N GLU A 38 30.74 3.79 2.84
CA GLU A 38 30.90 3.01 1.62
C GLU A 38 30.30 1.61 1.68
N LYS A 39 29.96 1.14 2.87
CA LYS A 39 29.40 -0.19 3.04
C LYS A 39 27.88 -0.16 3.07
N GLU A 40 27.29 0.94 2.69
CA GLU A 40 25.85 1.07 2.67
C GLU A 40 25.26 0.12 1.63
N LYS A 41 24.30 -0.69 2.04
CA LYS A 41 23.62 -1.62 1.17
C LYS A 41 22.13 -1.36 1.22
N GLU A 42 21.49 -1.47 0.07
CA GLU A 42 20.04 -1.38 0.01
C GLU A 42 19.46 -2.77 -0.09
N ARG A 43 18.36 -2.99 0.62
CA ARG A 43 17.60 -4.22 0.47
C ARG A 43 16.14 -3.88 0.49
N LEU A 44 15.33 -4.77 -0.06
CA LEU A 44 13.89 -4.61 -0.06
C LEU A 44 13.30 -5.48 1.02
N GLN A 45 12.37 -4.92 1.76
CA GLN A 45 11.61 -5.66 2.76
C GLN A 45 10.15 -5.53 2.42
N ALA A 46 9.46 -6.65 2.30
CA ALA A 46 8.05 -6.65 1.99
C ALA A 46 7.22 -6.60 3.28
N PHE A 47 6.22 -5.71 3.29
CA PHE A 47 5.26 -5.63 4.37
C PHE A 47 3.90 -5.89 3.75
N GLU A 48 3.30 -7.04 4.05
CA GLU A 48 2.02 -7.41 3.48
C GLU A 48 0.94 -7.38 4.54
N GLY A 49 -0.18 -6.78 4.22
CA GLY A 49 -1.29 -6.71 5.14
C GLY A 49 -2.49 -6.01 4.54
N VAL A 50 -3.46 -5.71 5.37
CA VAL A 50 -4.71 -5.08 4.96
C VAL A 50 -4.64 -3.59 5.19
N VAL A 51 -5.04 -2.81 4.19
CA VAL A 51 -5.11 -1.36 4.32
C VAL A 51 -6.31 -1.02 5.18
N ILE A 52 -6.07 -0.40 6.32
CA ILE A 52 -7.16 -0.02 7.23
C ILE A 52 -7.59 1.43 7.08
N SER A 53 -6.75 2.26 6.49
CA SER A 53 -7.14 3.65 6.23
C SER A 53 -6.25 4.29 5.17
N LYS A 54 -6.80 5.28 4.49
CA LYS A 54 -6.05 6.14 3.58
C LYS A 54 -6.41 7.58 3.93
N LYS A 55 -5.43 8.43 4.08
CA LYS A 55 -5.65 9.82 4.48
C LYS A 55 -4.83 10.76 3.62
N GLY A 56 -5.29 11.99 3.54
CA GLY A 56 -4.53 13.06 2.91
C GLY A 56 -4.69 13.14 1.41
N ARG A 57 -4.05 14.13 0.84
CA ARG A 57 -4.10 14.41 -0.58
C ARG A 57 -2.71 14.69 -1.11
N ALA A 58 -2.52 14.49 -2.40
CA ALA A 58 -1.28 14.82 -3.10
C ALA A 58 -0.08 14.22 -2.35
N SER A 59 0.99 14.98 -2.21
CA SER A 59 2.22 14.47 -1.60
C SER A 59 2.07 14.15 -0.12
N GLY A 60 1.03 14.65 0.52
CA GLY A 60 0.78 14.38 1.94
C GLY A 60 -0.07 13.14 2.20
N ALA A 61 -0.45 12.42 1.14
CA ALA A 61 -1.28 11.22 1.30
C ALA A 61 -0.52 10.11 2.02
N THR A 62 -1.21 9.45 2.94
CA THR A 62 -0.64 8.30 3.66
C THR A 62 -1.65 7.18 3.73
N PHE A 63 -1.18 5.99 3.97
CA PHE A 63 -2.06 4.86 4.20
C PHE A 63 -1.48 3.98 5.31
N THR A 64 -2.36 3.30 6.03
CA THR A 64 -1.97 2.44 7.14
C THR A 64 -2.26 0.99 6.77
N VAL A 65 -1.26 0.14 6.95
CA VAL A 65 -1.39 -1.29 6.68
C VAL A 65 -1.28 -2.05 8.00
N ARG A 66 -2.22 -2.95 8.23
CA ARG A 66 -2.23 -3.78 9.42
C ARG A 66 -1.96 -5.23 9.05
N ARG A 67 -1.07 -5.85 9.79
CA ARG A 67 -0.83 -7.28 9.64
C ARG A 67 -0.78 -7.91 11.04
N VAL A 68 -1.09 -9.19 11.09
CA VAL A 68 -0.97 -9.94 12.34
C VAL A 68 0.15 -10.94 12.15
N SER A 69 1.14 -10.87 13.02
CA SER A 69 2.30 -11.75 12.96
C SER A 69 2.44 -12.43 14.30
N PHE A 70 2.41 -13.77 14.31
CA PHE A 70 2.53 -14.57 15.54
C PHE A 70 1.56 -14.11 16.63
N GLY A 71 0.33 -13.79 16.23
CA GLY A 71 -0.69 -13.36 17.18
C GLY A 71 -0.62 -11.89 17.57
N VAL A 72 0.39 -11.15 17.10
CA VAL A 72 0.55 -9.75 17.44
C VAL A 72 0.16 -8.89 16.25
N GLY A 73 -0.71 -7.91 16.49
CA GLY A 73 -1.11 -6.97 15.45
C GLY A 73 -0.06 -5.89 15.27
N ILE A 74 0.35 -5.68 14.04
CA ILE A 74 1.34 -4.68 13.68
C ILE A 74 0.72 -3.75 12.66
N GLU A 75 0.81 -2.44 12.91
CA GLU A 75 0.32 -1.43 11.99
C GLU A 75 1.46 -0.51 11.62
N ARG A 76 1.51 -0.15 10.36
CA ARG A 76 2.53 0.77 9.90
C ARG A 76 1.90 1.78 8.95
N ILE A 77 2.27 3.04 9.12
CA ILE A 77 1.79 4.14 8.28
C ILE A 77 2.84 4.40 7.22
N PHE A 78 2.41 4.37 5.97
CA PHE A 78 3.31 4.62 4.85
C PHE A 78 2.88 5.89 4.12
N PRO A 79 3.80 6.81 3.85
CA PRO A 79 3.52 7.92 2.93
C PRO A 79 3.37 7.34 1.52
N LEU A 80 2.28 7.67 0.87
CA LEU A 80 1.95 7.08 -0.43
C LEU A 80 3.00 7.38 -1.51
N HIS A 81 3.54 8.57 -1.49
CA HIS A 81 4.51 9.00 -2.51
C HIS A 81 5.96 9.01 -2.03
N SER A 82 6.26 8.22 -1.00
CA SER A 82 7.60 8.17 -0.43
C SER A 82 8.59 7.47 -1.36
N PRO A 83 9.79 8.02 -1.53
CA PRO A 83 10.80 7.32 -2.31
C PRO A 83 11.34 6.07 -1.62
N SER A 84 11.07 5.91 -0.32
CA SER A 84 11.47 4.71 0.41
C SER A 84 10.64 3.50 0.01
N ILE A 85 9.48 3.72 -0.62
CA ILE A 85 8.65 2.63 -1.10
C ILE A 85 9.08 2.31 -2.53
N SER A 86 9.56 1.09 -2.72
CA SER A 86 9.97 0.64 -4.04
C SER A 86 8.75 0.41 -4.92
N SER A 87 7.79 -0.34 -4.40
CA SER A 87 6.57 -0.63 -5.14
C SER A 87 5.46 -1.06 -4.18
N ILE A 88 4.23 -0.98 -4.66
CA ILE A 88 3.06 -1.45 -3.92
C ILE A 88 2.33 -2.40 -4.83
N GLU A 89 2.07 -3.61 -4.34
CA GLU A 89 1.35 -4.62 -5.09
C GLU A 89 0.02 -4.89 -4.41
N VAL A 90 -1.06 -4.93 -5.17
CA VAL A 90 -2.37 -5.27 -4.63
C VAL A 90 -2.53 -6.78 -4.73
N VAL A 91 -2.50 -7.44 -3.58
CA VAL A 91 -2.58 -8.90 -3.51
C VAL A 91 -4.02 -9.36 -3.64
N GLY A 92 -4.94 -8.64 -3.04
CA GLY A 92 -6.35 -9.01 -3.12
C GLY A 92 -7.26 -7.83 -2.83
N LYS A 93 -8.49 -7.93 -3.29
CA LYS A 93 -9.49 -6.91 -3.07
C LYS A 93 -10.43 -7.33 -1.95
N GLY A 94 -10.70 -6.43 -1.03
CA GLY A 94 -11.59 -6.69 0.07
C GLY A 94 -12.91 -5.95 -0.06
N LYS A 95 -13.97 -6.53 0.49
CA LYS A 95 -15.28 -5.89 0.52
C LYS A 95 -15.54 -5.40 1.93
N VAL A 96 -15.60 -4.09 2.10
CA VAL A 96 -15.87 -3.49 3.40
C VAL A 96 -16.86 -2.35 3.24
N ARG A 97 -17.57 -2.04 4.32
CA ARG A 97 -18.56 -0.98 4.31
C ARG A 97 -18.04 0.34 4.83
N ARG A 98 -16.86 0.34 5.45
CA ARG A 98 -16.30 1.53 6.06
C ARG A 98 -15.01 1.94 5.38
N ALA A 99 -14.74 3.23 5.42
CA ALA A 99 -13.51 3.76 4.85
C ALA A 99 -12.33 3.64 5.81
N ARG A 100 -12.61 3.46 7.09
CA ARG A 100 -11.58 3.29 8.10
C ARG A 100 -11.89 2.05 8.91
N LEU A 101 -10.95 1.13 8.95
CA LEU A 101 -11.19 -0.19 9.51
C LEU A 101 -10.52 -0.38 10.87
N TYR A 102 -10.60 0.64 11.71
CA TYR A 102 -9.99 0.56 13.03
C TYR A 102 -10.64 -0.50 13.92
N TYR A 103 -11.86 -0.92 13.61
CA TYR A 103 -12.51 -1.97 14.36
C TYR A 103 -11.78 -3.32 14.25
N LEU A 104 -10.93 -3.49 13.25
CA LEU A 104 -10.17 -4.72 13.11
C LEU A 104 -9.18 -4.92 14.27
N ARG A 105 -8.84 -3.87 14.96
CA ARG A 105 -7.93 -3.96 16.10
C ARG A 105 -8.49 -4.80 17.23
N GLU A 106 -9.80 -4.83 17.34
CA GLU A 106 -10.48 -5.56 18.40
C GLU A 106 -10.91 -6.95 17.96
N LEU A 107 -10.82 -7.27 16.69
CA LEU A 107 -11.25 -8.56 16.16
C LEU A 107 -10.08 -9.50 16.00
N ARG A 108 -10.36 -10.80 16.16
CA ARG A 108 -9.35 -11.86 16.03
C ARG A 108 -9.93 -13.02 15.26
N GLY A 109 -9.05 -13.78 14.61
CA GLY A 109 -9.44 -14.99 13.91
C GLY A 109 -10.43 -14.73 12.79
N LYS A 110 -11.48 -15.51 12.76
CA LYS A 110 -12.47 -15.40 11.68
C LYS A 110 -13.18 -14.05 11.66
N ALA A 111 -13.37 -13.44 12.83
CA ALA A 111 -14.06 -12.15 12.90
C ALA A 111 -13.26 -11.02 12.24
N ALA A 112 -11.94 -11.15 12.18
CA ALA A 112 -11.09 -10.16 11.55
C ALA A 112 -10.95 -10.38 10.05
N ARG A 113 -11.54 -11.43 9.52
CA ARG A 113 -11.39 -11.78 8.12
C ARG A 113 -12.26 -10.87 7.25
N ILE A 114 -11.68 -10.32 6.21
CA ILE A 114 -12.39 -9.47 5.27
C ILE A 114 -12.81 -10.31 4.08
N LYS A 115 -14.07 -10.17 3.68
CA LYS A 115 -14.57 -10.90 2.53
C LYS A 115 -13.92 -10.40 1.26
N ARG A 116 -13.62 -11.31 0.36
CA ARG A 116 -13.04 -10.94 -0.91
C ARG A 116 -14.08 -10.18 -1.73
N ALA A 117 -13.67 -9.13 -2.37
CA ALA A 117 -14.57 -8.34 -3.20
C ALA A 117 -14.90 -9.07 -4.50
N ALA A 118 -16.14 -8.92 -4.93
CA ALA A 118 -16.56 -9.46 -6.21
C ALA A 118 -16.17 -8.53 -7.36
N ARG A 119 -15.73 -7.33 -7.06
CA ARG A 119 -15.33 -6.39 -8.10
C ARG A 119 -14.10 -6.88 -8.82
N GLU A 120 -13.96 -6.47 -10.05
CA GLU A 120 -12.84 -6.89 -10.86
C GLU A 120 -11.50 -6.65 -10.18
N GLU A 121 -10.57 -7.53 -10.49
CA GLU A 121 -9.23 -7.41 -10.02
C GLU A 121 -8.66 -6.11 -10.54
N ALA A 122 -7.71 -5.58 -9.86
CA ALA A 122 -7.13 -4.30 -10.23
C ALA A 122 -6.76 -4.27 -11.71
N PRO A 123 -7.47 -3.51 -12.49
CA PRO A 123 -7.22 -3.48 -13.93
C PRO A 123 -5.79 -3.15 -14.30
N ALA A 124 -5.19 -2.29 -13.55
CA ALA A 124 -3.82 -1.89 -13.85
C ALA A 124 -2.85 -3.05 -13.76
N ALA A 125 -2.94 -3.81 -12.69
CA ALA A 125 -2.05 -4.94 -12.52
C ALA A 125 -2.38 -6.02 -13.52
N ALA A 126 -3.68 -6.26 -13.71
CA ALA A 126 -4.12 -7.26 -14.64
C ALA A 126 -3.73 -6.89 -16.06
N ALA A 127 -3.82 -5.63 -16.37
CA ALA A 127 -3.49 -5.17 -17.71
C ALA A 127 -2.02 -5.40 -18.02
N ALA A 128 -1.19 -5.20 -17.05
CA ALA A 128 0.23 -5.44 -17.26
C ALA A 128 0.50 -6.90 -17.57
N ALA A 129 -0.16 -7.77 -16.84
CA ALA A 129 0.00 -9.19 -17.06
C ALA A 129 -0.59 -9.60 -18.38
N ALA A 130 -1.76 -9.09 -18.68
CA ALA A 130 -2.42 -9.43 -19.93
C ALA A 130 -1.60 -8.98 -21.12
N GLY A 131 -1.01 -7.83 -21.01
CA GLY A 131 -0.18 -7.35 -22.08
C GLY A 131 0.97 -8.29 -22.37
N THR A 132 1.43 -8.92 -21.36
CA THR A 132 2.49 -9.86 -21.50
C THR A 132 2.01 -11.14 -22.16
N GLU A 133 0.87 -11.58 -21.75
CA GLU A 133 0.33 -12.79 -22.31
C GLU A 133 -0.04 -12.68 -23.75
N THR A 134 -0.50 -11.55 -24.13
CA THR A 134 -0.96 -11.37 -25.49
C THR A 134 0.10 -11.66 -26.49
N LYS A 135 1.31 -11.64 -26.09
CA LYS A 135 2.35 -11.91 -27.03
C LYS A 135 2.54 -13.32 -27.28
N ALA A 136 2.10 -14.13 -26.42
CA ALA A 136 2.31 -15.56 -26.55
C ALA A 136 1.58 -16.21 -27.73
#